data_aefe00dcccb064f7085cbdad9be73fc3
#
_entry.id   aefe00dcccb064f7085cbdad9be73fc3
#
_cell.length_a   1.000
_cell.length_b   1.000
_cell.length_c   1.000
_cell.angle_alpha   90.00
_cell.angle_beta   90.00
_cell.angle_gamma   90.00
#
_symmetry.space_group_name_H-M   'P 1'
#
loop_
_entity.id
_entity.type
_entity.pdbx_description
1 polymer ?
#
loop_
_entity_poly.entity_id
_entity_poly.type
_entity_poly.pdbx_seq_one_letter_code
_entity_poly.pdbx_strand_id
1 'polypeptide(L)'
;MADPRHLEQVRSTVLNGLRGTPAKVFLFGSQARKEARSGSDIDVAVLAESPVPPAVFARIRQALEESVIPYEVDLVDLSRAEPRFVAAVLSEAIPWTD
;
A
#
# COMPACT_ATOMS: atom_id res chain seq x y z
N MET A 1 4.83 9.32 12.96
CA MET A 1 4.88 9.26 11.50
C MET A 1 6.08 8.44 11.06
N ALA A 2 5.91 7.58 10.07
CA ALA A 2 7.02 6.76 9.57
C ALA A 2 8.08 7.65 8.90
N ASP A 3 9.34 7.22 9.02
CA ASP A 3 10.44 7.90 8.35
C ASP A 3 10.18 7.93 6.84
N PRO A 4 10.32 9.09 6.18
CA PRO A 4 10.13 9.18 4.73
C PRO A 4 10.95 8.17 3.91
N ARG A 5 12.12 7.78 4.40
CA ARG A 5 12.95 6.77 3.73
C ARG A 5 12.31 5.39 3.78
N HIS A 6 11.65 5.07 4.88
CA HIS A 6 10.92 3.82 5.02
C HIS A 6 9.67 3.82 4.13
N LEU A 7 8.95 4.93 4.06
CA LEU A 7 7.79 5.07 3.17
C LEU A 7 8.21 4.89 1.71
N GLU A 8 9.33 5.49 1.31
CA GLU A 8 9.84 5.32 -0.06
C GLU A 8 10.26 3.88 -0.34
N GLN A 9 10.83 3.20 0.64
CA GLN A 9 11.19 1.78 0.50
C GLN A 9 9.95 0.91 0.33
N VAL A 10 8.90 1.16 1.09
CA VAL A 10 7.62 0.47 0.93
C VAL A 10 7.04 0.71 -0.46
N ARG A 11 7.01 1.97 -0.87
CA ARG A 11 6.52 2.37 -2.18
C ARG A 11 7.26 1.63 -3.30
N SER A 12 8.58 1.66 -3.26
CA SER A 12 9.42 0.99 -4.27
C SER A 12 9.18 -0.52 -4.30
N THR A 13 9.07 -1.15 -3.14
CA THR A 13 8.83 -2.59 -3.05
C THR A 13 7.48 -2.96 -3.67
N VAL A 14 6.43 -2.20 -3.36
CA VAL A 14 5.10 -2.45 -3.90
C VAL A 14 5.08 -2.23 -5.42
N LEU A 15 5.64 -1.11 -5.88
CA LEU A 15 5.65 -0.81 -7.31
C LEU A 15 6.47 -1.82 -8.12
N ASN A 16 7.59 -2.28 -7.58
CA ASN A 16 8.39 -3.32 -8.24
C ASN A 16 7.61 -4.64 -8.35
N GLY A 17 6.86 -4.99 -7.30
CA GLY A 17 6.05 -6.21 -7.32
C GLY A 17 4.87 -6.15 -8.28
N LEU A 18 4.41 -4.94 -8.61
CA LEU A 18 3.30 -4.72 -9.54
C LEU A 18 3.77 -4.42 -10.96
N ARG A 19 5.07 -4.52 -11.22
CA ARG A 19 5.61 -4.24 -12.55
C ARG A 19 4.93 -5.11 -13.61
N GLY A 20 4.44 -4.48 -14.68
CA GLY A 20 3.69 -5.17 -15.72
C GLY A 20 2.21 -5.34 -15.42
N THR A 21 1.75 -4.92 -14.25
CA THR A 21 0.34 -4.97 -13.86
C THR A 21 -0.19 -3.55 -13.76
N PRO A 22 -1.13 -3.13 -14.63
CA PRO A 22 -1.69 -1.78 -14.53
C PRO A 22 -2.48 -1.62 -13.23
N ALA A 23 -1.99 -0.75 -12.36
CA ALA A 23 -2.63 -0.52 -11.06
C ALA A 23 -2.23 0.84 -10.53
N LYS A 24 -3.11 1.42 -9.72
CA LYS A 24 -2.81 2.62 -8.94
C LYS A 24 -2.53 2.21 -7.50
N VAL A 25 -1.57 2.87 -6.88
CA VAL A 25 -1.18 2.58 -5.50
C VAL A 25 -1.35 3.82 -4.65
N PHE A 26 -1.87 3.64 -3.45
CA PHE A 26 -2.17 4.74 -2.53
C PHE A 26 -1.66 4.44 -1.14
N LEU A 27 -1.17 5.47 -0.46
CA LEU A 27 -0.95 5.44 0.99
C LEU A 27 -2.24 5.93 1.65
N PHE A 28 -2.77 5.17 2.61
CA PHE A 28 -3.98 5.59 3.31
C PHE A 28 -3.84 5.37 4.81
N GLY A 29 -4.91 5.58 5.54
CA GLY A 29 -4.92 5.41 6.98
C GLY A 29 -4.17 6.51 7.72
N SER A 30 -3.65 6.20 8.91
CA SER A 30 -3.03 7.20 9.78
C SER A 30 -1.81 7.87 9.18
N GLN A 31 -1.02 7.16 8.36
CA GLN A 31 0.15 7.76 7.70
C GLN A 31 -0.28 8.83 6.69
N ALA A 32 -1.35 8.58 5.94
CA ALA A 32 -1.86 9.55 4.97
C ALA A 32 -2.45 10.79 5.66
N ARG A 33 -3.10 10.60 6.81
CA ARG A 33 -3.67 11.69 7.59
C ARG A 33 -2.64 12.44 8.43
N LYS A 34 -1.40 11.98 8.45
CA LYS A 34 -0.32 12.52 9.29
C LYS A 34 -0.65 12.48 10.78
N GLU A 35 -1.47 11.52 11.16
CA GLU A 35 -1.85 11.28 12.57
C GLU A 35 -1.05 10.14 13.19
N ALA A 36 -0.19 9.51 12.40
CA ALA A 36 0.55 8.35 12.82
C ALA A 36 1.53 8.67 13.93
N ARG A 37 1.57 7.79 14.92
CA ARG A 37 2.58 7.81 15.97
C ARG A 37 3.79 6.98 15.50
N SER A 38 4.90 7.15 16.18
CA SER A 38 6.07 6.31 15.94
C SER A 38 5.68 4.83 16.11
N GLY A 39 5.99 4.01 15.11
CA GLY A 39 5.66 2.60 15.14
C GLY A 39 4.28 2.24 14.60
N SER A 40 3.50 3.23 14.13
CA SER A 40 2.20 2.95 13.51
C SER A 40 2.34 2.18 12.21
N ASP A 41 1.34 1.33 11.91
CA ASP A 41 1.31 0.56 10.68
C ASP A 41 1.26 1.46 9.44
N ILE A 42 1.75 0.92 8.34
CA ILE A 42 1.67 1.59 7.05
C ILE A 42 0.60 0.88 6.23
N ASP A 43 -0.44 1.61 5.83
CA ASP A 43 -1.55 1.07 5.07
C ASP A 43 -1.41 1.45 3.60
N VAL A 44 -1.35 0.44 2.74
CA VAL A 44 -1.17 0.62 1.30
C VAL A 44 -2.34 -0.04 0.57
N ALA A 45 -2.95 0.70 -0.34
CA ALA A 45 -4.06 0.21 -1.15
C ALA A 45 -3.64 0.11 -2.62
N VAL A 46 -4.08 -0.95 -3.27
CA VAL A 46 -3.83 -1.19 -4.69
C VAL A 46 -5.18 -1.27 -5.40
N LEU A 47 -5.34 -0.43 -6.41
CA LEU A 47 -6.54 -0.43 -7.26
C LEU A 47 -6.12 -0.80 -8.68
N ALA A 48 -6.38 -2.03 -9.07
CA ALA A 48 -6.02 -2.56 -10.38
C ALA A 48 -7.20 -2.50 -11.34
N GLU A 49 -6.91 -2.32 -12.63
CA GLU A 49 -7.93 -2.32 -13.67
C GLU A 49 -8.47 -3.73 -13.96
N SER A 50 -7.62 -4.74 -13.73
CA SER A 50 -7.97 -6.15 -13.91
C SER A 50 -7.59 -6.89 -12.63
N PRO A 51 -8.23 -8.04 -12.35
CA PRO A 51 -7.90 -8.81 -11.16
C PRO A 51 -6.41 -9.17 -11.12
N VAL A 52 -5.77 -8.91 -9.99
CA VAL A 52 -4.37 -9.25 -9.77
C VAL A 52 -4.33 -10.63 -9.12
N PRO A 53 -3.51 -11.58 -9.64
CA PRO A 53 -3.41 -12.88 -9.01
C PRO A 53 -2.96 -12.77 -7.55
N PRO A 54 -3.56 -13.56 -6.64
CA PRO A 54 -3.16 -13.54 -5.24
C PRO A 54 -1.67 -13.78 -5.00
N ALA A 55 -1.02 -14.55 -5.88
CA ALA A 55 0.42 -14.80 -5.78
C ALA A 55 1.25 -13.53 -5.90
N VAL A 56 0.78 -12.53 -6.65
CA VAL A 56 1.47 -11.24 -6.78
C VAL A 56 1.48 -10.53 -5.44
N PHE A 57 0.32 -10.45 -4.77
CA PHE A 57 0.21 -9.85 -3.45
C PHE A 57 1.05 -10.61 -2.42
N ALA A 58 1.03 -11.95 -2.48
CA ALA A 58 1.81 -12.77 -1.55
C ALA A 58 3.31 -12.48 -1.67
N ARG A 59 3.81 -12.35 -2.89
CA ARG A 59 5.23 -12.02 -3.12
C ARG A 59 5.58 -10.63 -2.62
N ILE A 60 4.69 -9.66 -2.82
CA ILE A 60 4.91 -8.30 -2.31
C ILE A 60 4.95 -8.31 -0.79
N ARG A 61 4.01 -8.99 -0.15
CA ARG A 61 3.97 -9.10 1.32
C ARG A 61 5.24 -9.75 1.85
N GLN A 62 5.70 -10.82 1.19
CA GLN A 62 6.93 -11.48 1.59
C GLN A 62 8.14 -10.55 1.46
N ALA A 63 8.24 -9.80 0.36
CA ALA A 63 9.33 -8.85 0.17
C ALA A 63 9.33 -7.77 1.24
N LEU A 64 8.15 -7.31 1.65
CA LEU A 64 8.02 -6.32 2.72
C LEU A 64 8.44 -6.89 4.07
N GLU A 65 8.07 -8.15 4.35
CA GLU A 65 8.45 -8.82 5.60
C GLU A 65 9.96 -9.06 5.69
N GLU A 66 10.60 -9.36 4.58
CA GLU A 66 12.05 -9.60 4.50
C GLU A 66 12.87 -8.32 4.52
N SER A 67 12.23 -7.17 4.37
CA SER A 67 12.91 -5.88 4.37
C SER A 67 13.28 -5.44 5.79
N VAL A 68 14.13 -4.41 5.88
CA VAL A 68 14.54 -3.84 7.18
C VAL A 68 13.56 -2.77 7.67
N ILE A 69 12.36 -2.70 7.10
CA ILE A 69 11.33 -1.74 7.50
C ILE A 69 10.81 -2.13 8.89
N PRO A 70 10.88 -1.23 9.89
CA PRO A 70 10.49 -1.56 11.26
C PRO A 70 8.99 -1.43 11.53
N TYR A 71 8.16 -1.36 10.50
CA TYR A 71 6.71 -1.20 10.59
C TYR A 71 6.01 -2.36 9.92
N GLU A 72 4.83 -2.71 10.40
CA GLU A 72 3.96 -3.61 9.66
C GLU A 72 3.35 -2.86 8.49
N VAL A 73 3.27 -3.52 7.35
CA VAL A 73 2.65 -2.95 6.15
C VAL A 73 1.42 -3.77 5.82
N ASP A 74 0.26 -3.12 5.82
CA ASP A 74 -1.00 -3.73 5.46
C ASP A 74 -1.29 -3.40 3.99
N LEU A 75 -1.31 -4.43 3.16
CA LEU A 75 -1.51 -4.30 1.71
C LEU A 75 -2.93 -4.75 1.37
N VAL A 76 -3.74 -3.82 0.88
CA VAL A 76 -5.15 -4.04 0.62
C VAL A 76 -5.44 -4.01 -0.88
N ASP A 77 -6.15 -5.02 -1.37
CA ASP A 77 -6.63 -5.07 -2.76
C ASP A 77 -8.00 -4.41 -2.86
N LEU A 78 -8.04 -3.17 -3.36
CA LEU A 78 -9.29 -2.44 -3.48
C LEU A 78 -10.24 -3.01 -4.54
N SER A 79 -9.73 -3.77 -5.50
CA SER A 79 -10.57 -4.36 -6.52
C SER A 79 -11.51 -5.45 -5.96
N ARG A 80 -11.19 -5.95 -4.76
CA ARG A 80 -11.99 -6.98 -4.07
C ARG A 80 -12.71 -6.43 -2.84
N ALA A 81 -12.60 -5.13 -2.59
CA ALA A 81 -13.20 -4.51 -1.42
C ALA A 81 -14.60 -3.99 -1.73
N GLU A 82 -15.41 -3.79 -0.68
CA GLU A 82 -16.72 -3.19 -0.83
C GLU A 82 -16.62 -1.74 -1.33
N PRO A 83 -17.56 -1.28 -2.17
CA PRO A 83 -17.53 0.10 -2.69
C PRO A 83 -17.44 1.18 -1.63
N ARG A 84 -18.09 0.99 -0.48
CA ARG A 84 -18.03 1.95 0.63
C ARG A 84 -16.63 2.07 1.20
N PHE A 85 -15.93 0.95 1.35
CA PHE A 85 -14.56 0.94 1.82
C PHE A 85 -13.64 1.61 0.81
N VAL A 86 -13.80 1.30 -0.49
CA VAL A 86 -13.02 1.92 -1.56
C VAL A 86 -13.20 3.43 -1.52
N ALA A 87 -14.45 3.90 -1.44
CA ALA A 87 -14.73 5.34 -1.40
C ALA A 87 -14.08 6.01 -0.18
N ALA A 88 -14.17 5.35 0.98
CA ALA A 88 -13.57 5.89 2.22
C ALA A 88 -12.05 5.98 2.09
N VAL A 89 -11.41 4.95 1.55
CA VAL A 89 -9.95 4.96 1.34
C VAL A 89 -9.56 6.08 0.38
N LEU A 90 -10.21 6.16 -0.77
CA LEU A 90 -9.86 7.13 -1.80
C LEU A 90 -10.11 8.58 -1.40
N SER A 91 -11.02 8.81 -0.44
CA SER A 91 -11.32 10.17 0.03
C SER A 91 -10.16 10.82 0.77
N GLU A 92 -9.26 10.03 1.35
CA GLU A 92 -8.14 10.54 2.16
C GLU A 92 -6.77 10.01 1.71
N ALA A 93 -6.74 9.14 0.71
CA ALA A 93 -5.51 8.49 0.27
C ALA A 93 -4.58 9.45 -0.46
N ILE A 94 -3.28 9.18 -0.31
CA ILE A 94 -2.23 9.90 -1.03
C ILE A 94 -1.79 9.01 -2.19
N PRO A 95 -1.94 9.45 -3.44
CA PRO A 95 -1.48 8.64 -4.57
C PRO A 95 0.04 8.45 -4.56
N TRP A 96 0.46 7.22 -4.79
CA TRP A 96 1.87 6.88 -4.96
C TRP A 96 2.23 6.63 -6.44
N THR A 97 1.21 6.60 -7.30
CA THR A 97 1.36 6.50 -8.75
C THR A 97 0.68 7.68 -9.43
N ASP A 98 1.04 7.92 -10.63
CA ASP A 98 0.42 8.98 -11.44
C ASP A 98 -0.99 8.61 -11.91
#